data_6c086a0b33aaf8e343c1e0f51c2dab1a
#
_entry.id   6c086a0b33aaf8e343c1e0f51c2dab1a
#
_cell.length_a   1.000
_cell.length_b   1.000
_cell.length_c   1.000
_cell.angle_alpha   90.00
_cell.angle_beta   90.00
_cell.angle_gamma   90.00
#
_symmetry.space_group_name_H-M   'P 1'
#
loop_
_entity.id
_entity.type
_entity.pdbx_description
1 polymer ?
#
loop_
_entity_poly.entity_id
_entity_poly.type
_entity_poly.pdbx_seq_one_letter_code
_entity_poly.pdbx_strand_id
1 'polypeptide(L)'
;MGDDGSPRPPWEIVETFPTSSRELLEHWRDLVERSSAVEASPDASVRARVGFVLALYWAVQEGLEVGWLDNRQRREQLLAEAEEVAERSGDADLIAIAGLGRLYGLWGPDQIPERTVVLQRLEHVADAVRDPEIRLRIREWRVLGHFDSGDLAGARTEVDLFARQVADPDLRGFRRREELWRANLAMLEGRIDEAVKMNTDAISSTSDTAGSPFSFQNVAITVAIERYLRRGLGDVIESVRSIRASSPRVRANWDTGLAFCLAEAGHLEAAAELFDVLAEDDFDSVPRDLNWLVTIDLLGLVAVRLDDTGRSRTILEMLAGFAHLDATHGSGYASYGPVGRTCGLLAATTGESTRAAAHFAAVLESREPGPWTSLCRLDRSRLLAHCEGVGARPHSAELRTAEGELRSMGMLAWAEEARSARAAVVSVAASEPSLVVDGEQVSFHGPLGSAEVSGVGAMILVRLLHAPGRTFAAAELEGTGRWDAAAPIQDHDSTVESTLDETARRQYRERLRVLEEAGGAITPDQVEEQAFLRRALAGSRHRVAGSAELERSRVRVTKAIRRCITEVGNQSPRLGEHLAESVSTGRSCAYTPADGLGWDVVDVG
;
A
#
# COMPACT_ATOMS: atom_id res chain seq x y z
N MET A 1 -8.68 7.60 48.23
CA MET A 1 -8.76 8.79 49.11
C MET A 1 -7.46 9.56 48.85
N GLY A 2 -7.54 10.83 48.47
CA GLY A 2 -6.36 11.67 48.39
C GLY A 2 -5.75 11.85 49.78
N ASP A 3 -4.51 12.32 49.88
CA ASP A 3 -3.80 12.53 51.15
C ASP A 3 -4.51 13.49 52.12
N ASP A 4 -5.50 14.25 51.63
CA ASP A 4 -6.35 15.17 52.39
C ASP A 4 -7.70 14.59 52.80
N GLY A 5 -7.94 13.29 52.55
CA GLY A 5 -9.21 12.61 52.87
C GLY A 5 -10.35 12.92 51.90
N SER A 6 -10.10 13.69 50.81
CA SER A 6 -11.11 13.91 49.76
C SER A 6 -11.30 12.66 48.92
N PRO A 7 -12.51 12.40 48.38
CA PRO A 7 -12.71 11.30 47.42
C PRO A 7 -11.85 11.58 46.20
N ARG A 8 -11.03 10.61 45.80
CA ARG A 8 -10.26 10.71 44.54
C ARG A 8 -11.20 11.03 43.40
N PRO A 9 -10.78 11.92 42.45
CA PRO A 9 -11.60 12.21 41.32
C PRO A 9 -11.89 10.93 40.50
N PRO A 10 -13.05 10.84 39.87
CA PRO A 10 -13.49 9.64 39.13
C PRO A 10 -12.51 9.10 38.10
N TRP A 11 -11.68 9.96 37.53
CA TRP A 11 -10.69 9.63 36.49
C TRP A 11 -9.42 8.94 37.03
N GLU A 12 -9.04 9.09 38.30
CA GLU A 12 -7.98 8.27 38.90
C GLU A 12 -8.29 6.79 38.90
N ILE A 13 -9.56 6.45 38.78
CA ILE A 13 -10.08 5.09 38.78
C ILE A 13 -9.70 4.33 37.53
N VAL A 14 -9.59 5.03 36.37
CA VAL A 14 -9.21 4.43 35.08
C VAL A 14 -7.72 4.09 35.04
N GLU A 15 -6.89 4.73 35.85
CA GLU A 15 -5.45 4.50 35.92
C GLU A 15 -5.03 3.37 36.84
N THR A 16 -5.83 3.09 37.85
CA THR A 16 -5.63 1.96 38.77
C THR A 16 -6.53 0.81 38.37
N PHE A 17 -6.22 0.10 37.28
CA PHE A 17 -6.82 -1.20 37.03
C PHE A 17 -6.43 -2.15 38.19
N PRO A 18 -7.39 -2.65 38.98
CA PRO A 18 -7.08 -3.60 40.02
C PRO A 18 -6.46 -4.87 39.43
N THR A 19 -5.47 -5.39 40.11
CA THR A 19 -4.68 -6.54 39.67
C THR A 19 -5.46 -7.86 39.65
N SER A 20 -6.66 -7.89 40.25
CA SER A 20 -7.53 -9.05 40.21
C SER A 20 -8.96 -8.68 39.75
N SER A 21 -9.59 -9.65 39.10
CA SER A 21 -10.98 -9.54 38.64
C SER A 21 -11.98 -9.28 39.79
N ARG A 22 -11.66 -9.74 40.99
CA ARG A 22 -12.49 -9.57 42.16
C ARG A 22 -12.40 -8.16 42.73
N GLU A 23 -11.19 -7.63 42.86
CA GLU A 23 -10.96 -6.25 43.32
C GLU A 23 -11.54 -5.24 42.32
N LEU A 24 -11.47 -5.53 41.01
CA LEU A 24 -12.12 -4.73 39.98
C LEU A 24 -13.64 -4.68 40.22
N LEU A 25 -14.30 -5.83 40.41
CA LEU A 25 -15.73 -5.91 40.60
C LEU A 25 -16.19 -5.24 41.90
N GLU A 26 -15.44 -5.36 43.00
CA GLU A 26 -15.73 -4.72 44.26
C GLU A 26 -15.58 -3.20 44.18
N HIS A 27 -14.53 -2.74 43.54
CA HIS A 27 -14.27 -1.31 43.28
C HIS A 27 -15.37 -0.67 42.44
N TRP A 28 -15.76 -1.32 41.35
CA TRP A 28 -16.81 -0.86 40.45
C TRP A 28 -18.20 -0.87 41.14
N ARG A 29 -18.48 -1.84 41.96
CA ARG A 29 -19.73 -1.90 42.75
C ARG A 29 -19.84 -0.71 43.72
N ASP A 30 -18.76 -0.40 44.41
CA ASP A 30 -18.68 0.75 45.32
C ASP A 30 -18.89 2.09 44.60
N LEU A 31 -18.36 2.21 43.37
CA LEU A 31 -18.58 3.38 42.51
C LEU A 31 -20.04 3.52 42.06
N VAL A 32 -20.66 2.44 41.63
CA VAL A 32 -22.08 2.44 41.22
C VAL A 32 -22.98 2.80 42.39
N GLU A 33 -22.74 2.21 43.57
CA GLU A 33 -23.50 2.52 44.77
C GLU A 33 -23.37 3.98 45.19
N ARG A 34 -22.15 4.54 45.15
CA ARG A 34 -21.90 5.97 45.45
C ARG A 34 -22.52 6.87 44.39
N SER A 35 -22.41 6.52 43.11
CA SER A 35 -22.99 7.27 42.01
C SER A 35 -24.51 7.30 42.07
N SER A 36 -25.15 6.17 42.41
CA SER A 36 -26.61 6.08 42.56
C SER A 36 -27.14 6.96 43.68
N ALA A 37 -26.40 7.07 44.81
CA ALA A 37 -26.74 7.97 45.89
C ALA A 37 -26.66 9.46 45.51
N VAL A 38 -25.76 9.81 44.61
CA VAL A 38 -25.52 11.19 44.12
C VAL A 38 -26.39 11.53 42.90
N GLU A 39 -26.87 10.54 42.14
CA GLU A 39 -27.79 10.70 41.01
C GLU A 39 -29.10 11.41 41.44
N ALA A 40 -29.51 11.27 42.69
CA ALA A 40 -30.64 11.97 43.29
C ALA A 40 -30.34 13.40 43.79
N SER A 41 -29.11 13.90 43.60
CA SER A 41 -28.71 15.24 44.03
C SER A 41 -29.53 16.34 43.32
N PRO A 42 -30.01 17.36 44.04
CA PRO A 42 -30.65 18.52 43.43
C PRO A 42 -29.64 19.40 42.67
N ASP A 43 -28.33 19.24 42.91
CA ASP A 43 -27.28 20.01 42.25
C ASP A 43 -27.00 19.47 40.85
N ALA A 44 -27.25 20.32 39.85
CA ALA A 44 -27.06 19.98 38.44
C ALA A 44 -25.60 19.68 38.09
N SER A 45 -24.63 20.35 38.72
CA SER A 45 -23.21 20.13 38.46
C SER A 45 -22.75 18.75 38.97
N VAL A 46 -23.31 18.34 40.11
CA VAL A 46 -23.07 17.01 40.70
C VAL A 46 -23.67 15.93 39.80
N ARG A 47 -24.89 16.10 39.29
CA ARG A 47 -25.49 15.14 38.33
C ARG A 47 -24.68 14.98 37.04
N ALA A 48 -24.15 16.08 36.48
CA ALA A 48 -23.31 16.02 35.29
C ALA A 48 -22.00 15.24 35.52
N ARG A 49 -21.36 15.45 36.69
CA ARG A 49 -20.16 14.70 37.08
C ARG A 49 -20.45 13.23 37.31
N VAL A 50 -21.58 12.91 37.93
CA VAL A 50 -22.05 11.54 38.10
C VAL A 50 -22.35 10.89 36.75
N GLY A 51 -23.01 11.60 35.83
CA GLY A 51 -23.24 11.12 34.47
C GLY A 51 -21.94 10.76 33.74
N PHE A 52 -20.91 11.58 33.87
CA PHE A 52 -19.58 11.28 33.34
C PHE A 52 -18.96 10.01 33.95
N VAL A 53 -18.99 9.88 35.29
CA VAL A 53 -18.44 8.70 36.00
C VAL A 53 -19.13 7.42 35.54
N LEU A 54 -20.44 7.46 35.43
CA LEU A 54 -21.22 6.31 34.98
C LEU A 54 -20.96 5.99 33.51
N ALA A 55 -20.84 7.00 32.65
CA ALA A 55 -20.49 6.80 31.23
C ALA A 55 -19.12 6.15 31.09
N LEU A 56 -18.14 6.63 31.84
CA LEU A 56 -16.80 6.06 31.87
C LEU A 56 -16.82 4.60 32.37
N TYR A 57 -17.54 4.36 33.47
CA TYR A 57 -17.74 3.02 34.01
C TYR A 57 -18.33 2.06 32.96
N TRP A 58 -19.40 2.47 32.29
CA TRP A 58 -20.07 1.64 31.28
C TRP A 58 -19.17 1.40 30.06
N ALA A 59 -18.44 2.39 29.61
CA ALA A 59 -17.51 2.25 28.49
C ALA A 59 -16.39 1.24 28.79
N VAL A 60 -15.82 1.28 29.99
CA VAL A 60 -14.81 0.32 30.44
C VAL A 60 -15.41 -1.10 30.60
N GLN A 61 -16.64 -1.21 31.06
CA GLN A 61 -17.33 -2.50 31.16
C GLN A 61 -17.57 -3.15 29.80
N GLU A 62 -18.01 -2.38 28.81
CA GLU A 62 -18.16 -2.86 27.45
C GLU A 62 -16.84 -3.40 26.88
N GLY A 63 -15.71 -2.73 27.15
CA GLY A 63 -14.38 -3.18 26.72
C GLY A 63 -13.83 -4.39 27.48
N LEU A 64 -14.40 -4.75 28.66
CA LEU A 64 -13.91 -5.86 29.49
C LEU A 64 -14.79 -7.13 29.47
N GLU A 65 -15.82 -7.21 28.63
CA GLU A 65 -16.77 -8.34 28.52
C GLU A 65 -17.38 -8.79 29.87
N VAL A 66 -17.58 -7.89 30.81
CA VAL A 66 -18.19 -8.22 32.08
C VAL A 66 -19.71 -8.18 31.93
N GLY A 67 -20.30 -9.25 31.49
CA GLY A 67 -21.70 -9.71 31.32
C GLY A 67 -22.88 -8.99 31.99
N TRP A 68 -22.78 -7.72 32.26
CA TRP A 68 -23.76 -6.91 32.98
C TRP A 68 -24.59 -6.00 32.05
N LEU A 69 -24.52 -6.14 30.76
CA LEU A 69 -24.55 -5.00 29.86
C LEU A 69 -25.75 -4.92 28.96
N ASP A 70 -26.87 -4.97 29.53
CA ASP A 70 -28.05 -4.41 28.86
C ASP A 70 -28.29 -2.93 29.29
N ASN A 71 -27.20 -2.17 29.49
CA ASN A 71 -27.29 -0.80 30.02
C ASN A 71 -26.88 0.29 29.03
N ARG A 72 -26.65 -0.03 27.75
CA ARG A 72 -26.36 0.97 26.72
C ARG A 72 -27.42 2.08 26.70
N GLN A 73 -28.69 1.70 26.76
CA GLN A 73 -29.80 2.65 26.79
C GLN A 73 -29.73 3.58 28.02
N ARG A 74 -29.42 3.04 29.20
CA ARG A 74 -29.30 3.83 30.43
C ARG A 74 -28.10 4.78 30.37
N ARG A 75 -26.97 4.31 29.86
CA ARG A 75 -25.79 5.15 29.60
C ARG A 75 -26.12 6.33 28.69
N GLU A 76 -26.77 6.08 27.55
CA GLU A 76 -27.14 7.12 26.59
C GLU A 76 -28.12 8.15 27.25
N GLN A 77 -29.04 7.70 28.05
CA GLN A 77 -29.93 8.60 28.80
C GLN A 77 -29.16 9.53 29.77
N LEU A 78 -28.23 8.95 30.54
CA LEU A 78 -27.42 9.71 31.50
C LEU A 78 -26.50 10.70 30.82
N LEU A 79 -25.91 10.32 29.67
CA LEU A 79 -25.08 11.22 28.86
C LEU A 79 -25.91 12.37 28.26
N ALA A 80 -27.07 12.08 27.71
CA ALA A 80 -27.95 13.09 27.17
C ALA A 80 -28.41 14.09 28.25
N GLU A 81 -28.77 13.62 29.43
CA GLU A 81 -29.12 14.45 30.61
C GLU A 81 -27.93 15.32 31.02
N ALA A 82 -26.72 14.75 31.10
CA ALA A 82 -25.50 15.47 31.44
C ALA A 82 -25.15 16.55 30.43
N GLU A 83 -25.26 16.27 29.12
CA GLU A 83 -25.05 17.22 28.06
C GLU A 83 -26.05 18.38 28.11
N GLU A 84 -27.34 18.10 28.28
CA GLU A 84 -28.37 19.12 28.41
C GLU A 84 -28.15 20.05 29.63
N VAL A 85 -27.74 19.48 30.75
CA VAL A 85 -27.43 20.28 31.96
C VAL A 85 -26.18 21.12 31.73
N ALA A 86 -25.16 20.59 31.13
CA ALA A 86 -23.92 21.29 30.83
C ALA A 86 -24.15 22.46 29.86
N GLU A 87 -24.87 22.25 28.77
CA GLU A 87 -25.21 23.29 27.80
C GLU A 87 -26.02 24.43 28.41
N ARG A 88 -27.03 24.11 29.23
CA ARG A 88 -27.85 25.13 29.92
C ARG A 88 -27.04 25.93 30.95
N SER A 89 -26.04 25.33 31.56
CA SER A 89 -25.21 26.02 32.54
C SER A 89 -24.25 27.02 31.89
N GLY A 90 -23.81 26.77 30.65
CA GLY A 90 -22.76 27.52 29.99
C GLY A 90 -21.38 27.37 30.64
N ASP A 91 -21.21 26.44 31.59
CA ASP A 91 -19.94 26.16 32.27
C ASP A 91 -19.06 25.27 31.39
N ALA A 92 -17.90 25.78 30.99
CA ALA A 92 -16.98 25.09 30.09
C ALA A 92 -16.47 23.75 30.67
N ASP A 93 -16.23 23.68 31.98
CA ASP A 93 -15.79 22.44 32.64
C ASP A 93 -16.87 21.36 32.56
N LEU A 94 -18.17 21.73 32.80
CA LEU A 94 -19.28 20.79 32.69
C LEU A 94 -19.50 20.32 31.25
N ILE A 95 -19.43 21.23 30.27
CA ILE A 95 -19.54 20.89 28.85
C ILE A 95 -18.42 19.90 28.45
N ALA A 96 -17.19 20.18 28.91
CA ALA A 96 -16.05 19.31 28.64
C ALA A 96 -16.19 17.92 29.29
N ILE A 97 -16.65 17.84 30.56
CA ILE A 97 -16.89 16.57 31.26
C ILE A 97 -17.96 15.73 30.55
N ALA A 98 -19.07 16.35 30.14
CA ALA A 98 -20.13 15.65 29.43
C ALA A 98 -19.66 15.13 28.07
N GLY A 99 -18.92 15.96 27.32
CA GLY A 99 -18.32 15.56 26.04
C GLY A 99 -17.27 14.45 26.17
N LEU A 100 -16.42 14.49 27.21
CA LEU A 100 -15.50 13.39 27.51
C LEU A 100 -16.26 12.09 27.84
N GLY A 101 -17.36 12.17 28.62
CA GLY A 101 -18.23 11.03 28.87
C GLY A 101 -18.75 10.40 27.57
N ARG A 102 -19.17 11.25 26.61
CA ARG A 102 -19.59 10.81 25.28
C ARG A 102 -18.44 10.10 24.53
N LEU A 103 -17.24 10.68 24.48
CA LEU A 103 -16.07 10.10 23.83
C LEU A 103 -15.72 8.71 24.38
N TYR A 104 -15.77 8.51 25.70
CA TYR A 104 -15.53 7.22 26.31
C TYR A 104 -16.59 6.15 25.99
N GLY A 105 -17.72 6.54 25.42
CA GLY A 105 -18.72 5.62 24.85
C GLY A 105 -18.51 5.28 23.35
N LEU A 106 -17.56 5.93 22.68
CA LEU A 106 -17.38 5.89 21.24
C LEU A 106 -16.05 5.20 20.84
N TRP A 107 -15.81 4.00 21.34
CA TRP A 107 -14.56 3.28 21.11
C TRP A 107 -14.48 2.55 19.77
N GLY A 108 -15.60 2.13 19.21
CA GLY A 108 -15.62 1.37 17.97
C GLY A 108 -15.16 2.18 16.75
N PRO A 109 -14.60 1.53 15.72
CA PRO A 109 -14.14 2.23 14.52
C PRO A 109 -15.28 2.87 13.74
N ASP A 110 -16.49 2.30 13.78
CA ASP A 110 -17.70 2.87 13.17
C ASP A 110 -18.10 4.23 13.77
N GLN A 111 -17.61 4.52 14.99
CA GLN A 111 -17.96 5.70 15.76
C GLN A 111 -16.94 6.85 15.61
N ILE A 112 -15.89 6.66 14.82
CA ILE A 112 -14.87 7.70 14.56
C ILE A 112 -15.48 9.01 14.02
N PRO A 113 -16.46 8.99 13.09
CA PRO A 113 -17.09 10.24 12.65
C PRO A 113 -17.79 11.00 13.78
N GLU A 114 -18.50 10.29 14.66
CA GLU A 114 -19.15 10.90 15.83
C GLU A 114 -18.12 11.43 16.83
N ARG A 115 -17.04 10.66 17.12
CA ARG A 115 -15.90 11.13 17.93
C ARG A 115 -15.34 12.44 17.42
N THR A 116 -15.15 12.57 16.11
CA THR A 116 -14.62 13.78 15.49
C THR A 116 -15.51 14.98 15.76
N VAL A 117 -16.83 14.83 15.64
CA VAL A 117 -17.79 15.89 15.93
C VAL A 117 -17.74 16.33 17.40
N VAL A 118 -17.70 15.37 18.33
CA VAL A 118 -17.59 15.65 19.77
C VAL A 118 -16.27 16.36 20.08
N LEU A 119 -15.16 15.92 19.51
CA LEU A 119 -13.84 16.58 19.69
C LEU A 119 -13.85 18.01 19.18
N GLN A 120 -14.42 18.28 18.01
CA GLN A 120 -14.54 19.64 17.49
C GLN A 120 -15.34 20.55 18.43
N ARG A 121 -16.44 20.05 19.02
CA ARG A 121 -17.18 20.81 20.03
C ARG A 121 -16.32 21.12 21.26
N LEU A 122 -15.56 20.14 21.74
CA LEU A 122 -14.67 20.31 22.90
C LEU A 122 -13.54 21.31 22.64
N GLU A 123 -13.04 21.39 21.42
CA GLU A 123 -12.04 22.39 21.02
C GLU A 123 -12.54 23.82 21.19
N HIS A 124 -13.81 24.10 20.89
CA HIS A 124 -14.40 25.43 21.05
C HIS A 124 -14.48 25.90 22.52
N VAL A 125 -14.52 24.96 23.47
CA VAL A 125 -14.59 25.30 24.90
C VAL A 125 -13.25 25.08 25.63
N ALA A 126 -12.28 24.42 25.01
CA ALA A 126 -11.03 24.00 25.64
C ALA A 126 -10.25 25.12 26.33
N ASP A 127 -10.21 26.32 25.72
CA ASP A 127 -9.54 27.48 26.29
C ASP A 127 -10.24 28.06 27.53
N ALA A 128 -11.56 27.83 27.65
CA ALA A 128 -12.37 28.28 28.79
C ALA A 128 -12.43 27.23 29.92
N VAL A 129 -11.99 25.99 29.66
CA VAL A 129 -11.91 24.93 30.68
C VAL A 129 -10.85 25.31 31.71
N ARG A 130 -11.24 25.37 32.97
CA ARG A 130 -10.37 25.79 34.09
C ARG A 130 -9.56 24.62 34.64
N ASP A 131 -10.17 23.44 34.67
CA ASP A 131 -9.54 22.23 35.20
C ASP A 131 -8.43 21.73 34.23
N PRO A 132 -7.16 21.70 34.65
CA PRO A 132 -6.06 21.31 33.79
C PRO A 132 -6.12 19.82 33.41
N GLU A 133 -6.69 18.96 34.25
CA GLU A 133 -6.83 17.54 33.97
C GLU A 133 -7.86 17.32 32.86
N ILE A 134 -8.99 18.03 32.90
CA ILE A 134 -10.01 17.96 31.84
C ILE A 134 -9.41 18.35 30.48
N ARG A 135 -8.63 19.46 30.44
CA ARG A 135 -7.90 19.87 29.21
C ARG A 135 -6.96 18.77 28.73
N LEU A 136 -6.26 18.11 29.64
CA LEU A 136 -5.33 17.04 29.33
C LEU A 136 -6.07 15.83 28.72
N ARG A 137 -7.24 15.46 29.27
CA ARG A 137 -8.10 14.38 28.78
C ARG A 137 -8.64 14.65 27.37
N ILE A 138 -9.02 15.87 27.06
CA ILE A 138 -9.42 16.26 25.70
C ILE A 138 -8.25 16.03 24.74
N ARG A 139 -7.03 16.40 25.15
CA ARG A 139 -5.81 16.21 24.35
C ARG A 139 -5.47 14.73 24.12
N GLU A 140 -5.72 13.87 25.07
CA GLU A 140 -5.56 12.41 24.90
C GLU A 140 -6.37 11.90 23.71
N TRP A 141 -7.62 12.31 23.58
CA TRP A 141 -8.48 11.91 22.48
C TRP A 141 -8.02 12.47 21.12
N ARG A 142 -7.40 13.66 21.13
CA ARG A 142 -6.79 14.23 19.92
C ARG A 142 -5.56 13.42 19.49
N VAL A 143 -4.70 13.06 20.43
CA VAL A 143 -3.54 12.17 20.16
C VAL A 143 -4.02 10.86 19.54
N LEU A 144 -5.05 10.24 20.12
CA LEU A 144 -5.62 9.00 19.59
C LEU A 144 -6.16 9.19 18.17
N GLY A 145 -6.92 10.26 17.92
CA GLY A 145 -7.45 10.56 16.58
C GLY A 145 -6.36 10.72 15.51
N HIS A 146 -5.21 11.32 15.85
CA HIS A 146 -4.07 11.42 14.96
C HIS A 146 -3.41 10.06 14.70
N PHE A 147 -3.27 9.20 15.72
CA PHE A 147 -2.78 7.84 15.52
C PHE A 147 -3.74 7.00 14.66
N ASP A 148 -5.06 7.06 14.94
CA ASP A 148 -6.06 6.34 14.15
C ASP A 148 -6.05 6.75 12.67
N SER A 149 -5.82 8.03 12.38
CA SER A 149 -5.75 8.55 11.01
C SER A 149 -4.37 8.41 10.34
N GLY A 150 -3.34 7.99 11.09
CA GLY A 150 -1.96 7.92 10.62
C GLY A 150 -1.29 9.29 10.40
N ASP A 151 -1.83 10.36 11.01
CA ASP A 151 -1.25 11.71 10.99
C ASP A 151 -0.15 11.84 12.05
N LEU A 152 1.06 11.39 11.71
CA LEU A 152 2.20 11.43 12.63
C LEU A 152 2.64 12.86 12.97
N ALA A 153 2.47 13.81 12.07
CA ALA A 153 2.82 15.21 12.33
C ALA A 153 1.90 15.83 13.39
N GLY A 154 0.59 15.59 13.25
CA GLY A 154 -0.41 15.99 14.25
C GLY A 154 -0.18 15.29 15.59
N ALA A 155 0.08 13.97 15.58
CA ALA A 155 0.36 13.19 16.78
C ALA A 155 1.60 13.76 17.53
N ARG A 156 2.71 14.03 16.85
CA ARG A 156 3.90 14.66 17.46
C ARG A 156 3.57 15.99 18.12
N THR A 157 2.83 16.83 17.40
CA THR A 157 2.43 18.15 17.91
C THR A 157 1.60 18.04 19.17
N GLU A 158 0.59 17.16 19.20
CA GLU A 158 -0.26 16.97 20.36
C GLU A 158 0.48 16.32 21.54
N VAL A 159 1.35 15.34 21.28
CA VAL A 159 2.20 14.72 22.32
C VAL A 159 3.16 15.75 22.94
N ASP A 160 3.74 16.65 22.14
CA ASP A 160 4.60 17.71 22.68
C ASP A 160 3.83 18.75 23.51
N LEU A 161 2.59 19.05 23.13
CA LEU A 161 1.71 19.91 23.92
C LEU A 161 1.29 19.23 25.22
N PHE A 162 1.01 17.93 25.17
CA PHE A 162 0.70 17.11 26.35
C PHE A 162 1.90 17.05 27.31
N ALA A 163 3.10 16.84 26.79
CA ALA A 163 4.35 16.81 27.57
C ALA A 163 4.58 18.09 28.39
N ARG A 164 4.26 19.24 27.80
CA ARG A 164 4.36 20.53 28.50
C ARG A 164 3.40 20.65 29.68
N GLN A 165 2.19 20.07 29.55
CA GLN A 165 1.18 20.09 30.61
C GLN A 165 1.54 19.12 31.74
N VAL A 166 2.01 17.90 31.44
CA VAL A 166 2.41 16.91 32.46
C VAL A 166 3.74 17.23 33.14
N ALA A 167 4.41 18.30 32.77
CA ALA A 167 5.51 18.88 33.54
C ALA A 167 5.04 19.45 34.87
N ASP A 168 3.76 19.82 35.01
CA ASP A 168 3.11 20.20 36.25
C ASP A 168 3.13 19.01 37.23
N PRO A 169 3.62 19.20 38.47
CA PRO A 169 3.64 18.15 39.48
C PRO A 169 2.29 17.51 39.77
N ASP A 170 1.19 18.27 39.69
CA ASP A 170 -0.15 17.78 39.97
C ASP A 170 -0.69 16.86 38.85
N LEU A 171 -0.12 16.95 37.65
CA LEU A 171 -0.48 16.13 36.48
C LEU A 171 0.55 15.01 36.20
N ARG A 172 1.47 14.77 37.14
CA ARG A 172 2.56 13.82 36.97
C ARG A 172 2.10 12.38 36.69
N GLY A 173 0.92 12.01 37.16
CA GLY A 173 0.30 10.70 36.89
C GLY A 173 0.09 10.38 35.41
N PHE A 174 0.00 11.42 34.55
CA PHE A 174 -0.19 11.29 33.12
C PHE A 174 1.11 11.13 32.31
N ARG A 175 2.28 11.32 32.92
CA ARG A 175 3.58 11.28 32.23
C ARG A 175 3.83 9.98 31.48
N ARG A 176 3.40 8.86 32.07
CA ARG A 176 3.54 7.54 31.45
C ARG A 176 2.85 7.42 30.08
N ARG A 177 1.70 8.06 29.91
CA ARG A 177 0.99 8.07 28.61
C ARG A 177 1.82 8.77 27.55
N GLU A 178 2.36 9.92 27.88
CA GLU A 178 3.25 10.67 27.00
C GLU A 178 4.47 9.83 26.57
N GLU A 179 5.11 9.16 27.54
CA GLU A 179 6.26 8.28 27.28
C GLU A 179 5.92 7.12 26.34
N LEU A 180 4.75 6.47 26.53
CA LEU A 180 4.28 5.39 25.67
C LEU A 180 3.93 5.88 24.26
N TRP A 181 3.30 7.05 24.12
CA TRP A 181 3.04 7.64 22.81
C TRP A 181 4.31 8.03 22.06
N ARG A 182 5.32 8.54 22.77
CA ARG A 182 6.63 8.78 22.15
C ARG A 182 7.29 7.49 21.68
N ALA A 183 7.16 6.42 22.45
CA ALA A 183 7.63 5.11 22.03
C ALA A 183 6.92 4.62 20.75
N ASN A 184 5.57 4.80 20.67
CA ASN A 184 4.82 4.46 19.48
C ASN A 184 5.21 5.32 18.25
N LEU A 185 5.39 6.64 18.44
CA LEU A 185 5.90 7.52 17.37
C LEU A 185 7.28 7.06 16.86
N ALA A 186 8.19 6.74 17.77
CA ALA A 186 9.52 6.23 17.40
C ALA A 186 9.41 4.92 16.59
N MET A 187 8.49 4.01 16.96
CA MET A 187 8.25 2.77 16.22
C MET A 187 7.74 3.05 14.81
N LEU A 188 6.75 3.94 14.67
CA LEU A 188 6.14 4.31 13.39
C LEU A 188 7.12 5.06 12.47
N GLU A 189 8.09 5.77 13.02
CA GLU A 189 9.17 6.45 12.30
C GLU A 189 10.36 5.53 11.96
N GLY A 190 10.34 4.28 12.36
CA GLY A 190 11.42 3.30 12.10
C GLY A 190 12.61 3.37 13.08
N ARG A 191 12.53 4.14 14.16
CA ARG A 191 13.50 4.17 15.25
C ARG A 191 13.24 3.04 16.26
N ILE A 192 13.27 1.80 15.74
CA ILE A 192 12.73 0.59 16.40
C ILE A 192 13.42 0.33 17.76
N ASP A 193 14.76 0.37 17.83
CA ASP A 193 15.49 0.12 19.07
C ASP A 193 15.19 1.18 20.15
N GLU A 194 15.07 2.44 19.72
CA GLU A 194 14.70 3.54 20.60
C GLU A 194 13.28 3.36 21.14
N ALA A 195 12.33 2.97 20.29
CA ALA A 195 10.95 2.72 20.67
C ALA A 195 10.83 1.62 21.74
N VAL A 196 11.52 0.50 21.56
CA VAL A 196 11.56 -0.61 22.54
C VAL A 196 12.16 -0.15 23.86
N LYS A 197 13.27 0.59 23.81
CA LYS A 197 13.88 1.12 25.02
C LYS A 197 12.96 2.08 25.76
N MET A 198 12.37 3.05 25.05
CA MET A 198 11.44 4.02 25.66
C MET A 198 10.24 3.34 26.30
N ASN A 199 9.62 2.36 25.63
CA ASN A 199 8.49 1.60 26.17
C ASN A 199 8.90 0.82 27.43
N THR A 200 10.07 0.19 27.45
CA THR A 200 10.59 -0.54 28.59
C THR A 200 10.87 0.40 29.78
N ASP A 201 11.47 1.55 29.51
CA ASP A 201 11.79 2.55 30.53
C ASP A 201 10.52 3.15 31.15
N ALA A 202 9.50 3.48 30.32
CA ALA A 202 8.22 4.01 30.76
C ALA A 202 7.48 3.07 31.73
N ILE A 203 7.63 1.77 31.54
CA ILE A 203 7.00 0.75 32.38
C ILE A 203 7.81 0.48 33.64
N SER A 204 9.14 0.51 33.55
CA SER A 204 10.03 0.23 34.68
C SER A 204 10.12 1.37 35.68
N SER A 205 9.81 2.60 35.27
CA SER A 205 9.94 3.82 36.11
C SER A 205 8.88 3.95 37.19
N THR A 206 7.81 3.14 37.16
CA THR A 206 6.70 3.19 38.12
C THR A 206 6.77 2.05 39.12
N SER A 207 7.22 2.34 40.35
CA SER A 207 7.36 1.34 41.44
C SER A 207 6.04 0.68 41.87
N ASP A 208 4.89 1.36 41.71
CA ASP A 208 3.57 0.89 42.17
C ASP A 208 2.81 0.06 41.12
N THR A 209 3.24 0.02 39.88
CA THR A 209 2.54 -0.66 38.78
C THR A 209 3.41 -1.61 37.96
N ALA A 210 4.67 -1.82 38.34
CA ALA A 210 5.61 -2.69 37.61
C ALA A 210 5.15 -4.15 37.45
N GLY A 211 4.13 -4.59 38.21
CA GLY A 211 3.50 -5.90 38.10
C GLY A 211 2.07 -5.87 37.57
N SER A 212 1.58 -4.73 37.07
CA SER A 212 0.21 -4.63 36.55
C SER A 212 0.07 -5.43 35.25
N PRO A 213 -1.01 -6.23 35.08
CA PRO A 213 -1.29 -6.95 33.84
C PRO A 213 -1.29 -6.04 32.61
N PHE A 214 -1.79 -4.81 32.72
CA PHE A 214 -1.80 -3.81 31.66
C PHE A 214 -0.38 -3.44 31.20
N SER A 215 0.56 -3.31 32.13
CA SER A 215 1.97 -3.00 31.80
C SER A 215 2.61 -4.13 30.99
N PHE A 216 2.39 -5.38 31.40
CA PHE A 216 2.88 -6.54 30.67
C PHE A 216 2.28 -6.65 29.27
N GLN A 217 0.99 -6.35 29.12
CA GLN A 217 0.32 -6.39 27.84
C GLN A 217 0.91 -5.38 26.84
N ASN A 218 1.11 -4.13 27.27
CA ASN A 218 1.72 -3.09 26.43
C ASN A 218 3.15 -3.43 25.99
N VAL A 219 3.99 -3.96 26.91
CA VAL A 219 5.33 -4.43 26.56
C VAL A 219 5.23 -5.55 25.54
N ALA A 220 4.40 -6.54 25.78
CA ALA A 220 4.26 -7.70 24.91
C ALA A 220 3.84 -7.30 23.49
N ILE A 221 2.91 -6.34 23.35
CA ILE A 221 2.45 -5.84 22.05
C ILE A 221 3.57 -5.08 21.33
N THR A 222 4.26 -4.17 22.02
CA THR A 222 5.39 -3.42 21.42
C THR A 222 6.52 -4.35 21.00
N VAL A 223 6.83 -5.36 21.82
CA VAL A 223 7.83 -6.39 21.47
C VAL A 223 7.34 -7.24 20.29
N ALA A 224 6.05 -7.59 20.23
CA ALA A 224 5.50 -8.34 19.09
C ALA A 224 5.62 -7.53 17.78
N ILE A 225 5.35 -6.23 17.81
CA ILE A 225 5.54 -5.35 16.64
C ILE A 225 7.02 -5.30 16.24
N GLU A 226 7.93 -5.10 17.19
CA GLU A 226 9.37 -5.12 16.94
C GLU A 226 9.80 -6.45 16.31
N ARG A 227 9.35 -7.58 16.87
CA ARG A 227 9.65 -8.91 16.33
C ARG A 227 9.04 -9.14 14.94
N TYR A 228 7.86 -8.62 14.68
CA TYR A 228 7.29 -8.64 13.33
C TYR A 228 8.16 -7.87 12.33
N LEU A 229 8.53 -6.65 12.68
CA LEU A 229 9.39 -5.81 11.83
C LEU A 229 10.78 -6.42 11.59
N ARG A 230 11.24 -7.32 12.47
CA ARG A 230 12.52 -8.05 12.35
C ARG A 230 12.38 -9.50 11.88
N ARG A 231 11.17 -9.98 11.59
CA ARG A 231 10.88 -11.37 11.24
C ARG A 231 11.24 -12.38 12.35
N GLY A 232 11.12 -11.97 13.61
CA GLY A 232 11.48 -12.77 14.79
C GLY A 232 10.31 -13.15 15.69
N LEU A 233 9.05 -13.20 15.19
CA LEU A 233 7.86 -13.48 16.02
C LEU A 233 7.88 -14.85 16.69
N GLY A 234 8.63 -15.82 16.17
CA GLY A 234 8.81 -17.12 16.82
C GLY A 234 9.35 -17.03 18.26
N ASP A 235 10.18 -16.02 18.55
CA ASP A 235 10.81 -15.83 19.86
C ASP A 235 9.82 -15.46 20.97
N VAL A 236 8.62 -14.93 20.62
CA VAL A 236 7.63 -14.44 21.59
C VAL A 236 6.43 -15.36 21.77
N ILE A 237 6.31 -16.44 21.01
CA ILE A 237 5.15 -17.36 21.04
C ILE A 237 4.87 -17.86 22.47
N GLU A 238 5.87 -18.31 23.22
CA GLU A 238 5.69 -18.82 24.58
C GLU A 238 5.26 -17.73 25.56
N SER A 239 5.77 -16.49 25.38
CA SER A 239 5.35 -15.34 26.18
C SER A 239 3.88 -15.00 25.93
N VAL A 240 3.45 -14.99 24.65
CA VAL A 240 2.05 -14.74 24.28
C VAL A 240 1.15 -15.85 24.81
N ARG A 241 1.54 -17.12 24.77
CA ARG A 241 0.81 -18.24 25.38
C ARG A 241 0.62 -18.06 26.88
N SER A 242 1.67 -17.63 27.58
CA SER A 242 1.61 -17.38 29.03
C SER A 242 0.64 -16.24 29.38
N ILE A 243 0.71 -15.13 28.66
CA ILE A 243 -0.19 -13.99 28.85
C ILE A 243 -1.64 -14.38 28.55
N ARG A 244 -1.88 -15.07 27.46
CA ARG A 244 -3.19 -15.63 27.09
C ARG A 244 -3.79 -16.48 28.21
N ALA A 245 -3.01 -17.36 28.79
CA ALA A 245 -3.47 -18.22 29.89
C ALA A 245 -3.86 -17.44 31.15
N SER A 246 -3.20 -16.31 31.41
CA SER A 246 -3.45 -15.43 32.55
C SER A 246 -4.52 -14.36 32.28
N SER A 247 -5.02 -14.22 31.05
CA SER A 247 -5.92 -13.15 30.62
C SER A 247 -7.22 -13.68 29.99
N PRO A 248 -8.04 -14.47 30.70
CA PRO A 248 -9.20 -15.17 30.11
C PRO A 248 -10.30 -14.24 29.59
N ARG A 249 -10.35 -12.98 30.03
CA ARG A 249 -11.41 -12.02 29.68
C ARG A 249 -11.20 -11.33 28.33
N VAL A 250 -9.95 -11.18 27.90
CA VAL A 250 -9.56 -10.65 26.58
C VAL A 250 -9.00 -11.75 25.69
N ARG A 251 -9.58 -12.94 25.80
CA ARG A 251 -9.07 -14.16 25.18
C ARG A 251 -9.03 -14.06 23.67
N ALA A 252 -10.06 -13.51 23.03
CA ALA A 252 -10.13 -13.36 21.58
C ALA A 252 -8.96 -12.54 21.03
N ASN A 253 -8.59 -11.44 21.70
CA ASN A 253 -7.46 -10.60 21.29
C ASN A 253 -6.13 -11.35 21.43
N TRP A 254 -5.94 -12.15 22.52
CA TRP A 254 -4.72 -12.95 22.69
C TRP A 254 -4.68 -14.19 21.82
N ASP A 255 -5.85 -14.79 21.50
CA ASP A 255 -5.95 -15.88 20.52
C ASP A 255 -5.55 -15.37 19.13
N THR A 256 -6.02 -14.18 18.75
CA THR A 256 -5.60 -13.50 17.50
C THR A 256 -4.10 -13.19 17.48
N GLY A 257 -3.57 -12.60 18.56
CA GLY A 257 -2.13 -12.32 18.66
C GLY A 257 -1.28 -13.59 18.58
N LEU A 258 -1.73 -14.69 19.19
CA LEU A 258 -1.03 -15.98 19.10
C LEU A 258 -1.12 -16.58 17.69
N ALA A 259 -2.29 -16.56 17.05
CA ALA A 259 -2.48 -17.03 15.68
C ALA A 259 -1.57 -16.25 14.71
N PHE A 260 -1.49 -14.94 14.88
CA PHE A 260 -0.60 -14.08 14.10
C PHE A 260 0.90 -14.44 14.30
N CYS A 261 1.34 -14.58 15.56
CA CYS A 261 2.72 -14.99 15.84
C CYS A 261 3.05 -16.35 15.22
N LEU A 262 2.15 -17.34 15.35
CA LEU A 262 2.31 -18.66 14.78
C LEU A 262 2.38 -18.63 13.25
N ALA A 263 1.46 -17.91 12.60
CA ALA A 263 1.41 -17.82 11.15
C ALA A 263 2.67 -17.17 10.57
N GLU A 264 3.12 -16.07 11.16
CA GLU A 264 4.34 -15.38 10.73
C GLU A 264 5.62 -16.16 11.04
N ALA A 265 5.64 -17.00 12.07
CA ALA A 265 6.73 -17.91 12.37
C ALA A 265 6.72 -19.20 11.52
N GLY A 266 5.71 -19.39 10.67
CA GLY A 266 5.59 -20.57 9.79
C GLY A 266 4.91 -21.78 10.42
N HIS A 267 4.36 -21.69 11.63
CA HIS A 267 3.59 -22.74 12.28
C HIS A 267 2.13 -22.74 11.79
N LEU A 268 1.92 -22.93 10.48
CA LEU A 268 0.66 -22.71 9.80
C LEU A 268 -0.49 -23.60 10.31
N GLU A 269 -0.24 -24.85 10.63
CA GLU A 269 -1.27 -25.77 11.16
C GLU A 269 -1.81 -25.27 12.51
N ALA A 270 -0.92 -24.91 13.44
CA ALA A 270 -1.34 -24.38 14.75
C ALA A 270 -2.00 -23.00 14.64
N ALA A 271 -1.61 -22.18 13.68
CA ALA A 271 -2.27 -20.90 13.40
C ALA A 271 -3.68 -21.13 12.85
N ALA A 272 -3.84 -22.09 11.93
CA ALA A 272 -5.14 -22.44 11.33
C ALA A 272 -6.13 -22.94 12.39
N GLU A 273 -5.70 -23.80 13.31
CA GLU A 273 -6.57 -24.28 14.41
C GLU A 273 -7.15 -23.14 15.25
N LEU A 274 -6.35 -22.14 15.61
CA LEU A 274 -6.84 -20.96 16.34
C LEU A 274 -7.72 -20.06 15.46
N PHE A 275 -7.34 -19.90 14.21
CA PHE A 275 -8.07 -19.08 13.24
C PHE A 275 -9.45 -19.67 12.95
N ASP A 276 -9.57 -21.00 12.83
CA ASP A 276 -10.83 -21.70 12.64
C ASP A 276 -11.83 -21.42 13.77
N VAL A 277 -11.35 -21.43 15.01
CA VAL A 277 -12.19 -21.11 16.19
C VAL A 277 -12.67 -19.66 16.17
N LEU A 278 -11.79 -18.71 15.82
CA LEU A 278 -12.13 -17.28 15.76
C LEU A 278 -13.04 -16.93 14.58
N ALA A 279 -13.04 -17.75 13.53
CA ALA A 279 -13.82 -17.57 12.32
C ALA A 279 -15.12 -18.40 12.27
N GLU A 280 -15.48 -19.10 13.35
CA GLU A 280 -16.62 -20.06 13.37
C GLU A 280 -17.97 -19.37 13.03
N ASP A 281 -18.12 -18.08 13.38
CA ASP A 281 -19.30 -17.26 13.13
C ASP A 281 -19.02 -16.04 12.22
N ASP A 282 -18.13 -16.20 11.23
CA ASP A 282 -17.69 -15.12 10.37
C ASP A 282 -17.14 -13.90 11.14
N PHE A 283 -16.49 -14.15 12.29
CA PHE A 283 -15.89 -13.18 13.21
C PHE A 283 -16.89 -12.30 13.98
N ASP A 284 -18.18 -12.64 13.99
CA ASP A 284 -19.21 -11.87 14.73
C ASP A 284 -18.99 -11.90 16.25
N SER A 285 -18.31 -12.95 16.76
CA SER A 285 -17.93 -13.07 18.18
C SER A 285 -16.78 -12.14 18.59
N VAL A 286 -16.07 -11.51 17.64
CA VAL A 286 -15.02 -10.55 17.97
C VAL A 286 -15.65 -9.24 18.45
N PRO A 287 -15.43 -8.83 19.71
CA PRO A 287 -16.07 -7.65 20.28
C PRO A 287 -15.74 -6.38 19.47
N ARG A 288 -16.77 -5.60 19.11
CA ARG A 288 -16.58 -4.31 18.42
C ARG A 288 -16.19 -3.21 19.40
N ASP A 289 -15.09 -3.46 20.09
CA ASP A 289 -14.49 -2.54 21.05
C ASP A 289 -13.35 -1.72 20.43
N LEU A 290 -12.63 -1.04 21.28
CA LEU A 290 -11.42 -0.26 20.98
C LEU A 290 -10.33 -1.05 20.22
N ASN A 291 -10.24 -2.38 20.37
CA ASN A 291 -9.24 -3.22 19.72
C ASN A 291 -9.80 -4.00 18.52
N TRP A 292 -11.08 -3.83 18.21
CA TRP A 292 -11.71 -4.59 17.11
C TRP A 292 -10.95 -4.41 15.79
N LEU A 293 -10.58 -3.17 15.44
CA LEU A 293 -9.92 -2.88 14.18
C LEU A 293 -8.55 -3.58 14.08
N VAL A 294 -7.74 -3.49 15.13
CA VAL A 294 -6.44 -4.17 15.16
C VAL A 294 -6.59 -5.69 15.18
N THR A 295 -7.63 -6.21 15.86
CA THR A 295 -7.91 -7.64 15.91
C THR A 295 -8.26 -8.20 14.53
N ILE A 296 -9.17 -7.53 13.81
CA ILE A 296 -9.56 -7.95 12.45
C ILE A 296 -8.41 -7.73 11.45
N ASP A 297 -7.61 -6.69 11.60
CA ASP A 297 -6.42 -6.45 10.78
C ASP A 297 -5.40 -7.59 10.93
N LEU A 298 -5.10 -8.01 12.15
CA LEU A 298 -4.21 -9.14 12.42
C LEU A 298 -4.76 -10.47 11.90
N LEU A 299 -6.07 -10.71 12.04
CA LEU A 299 -6.74 -11.88 11.45
C LEU A 299 -6.65 -11.86 9.92
N GLY A 300 -6.71 -10.66 9.30
CA GLY A 300 -6.46 -10.49 7.89
C GLY A 300 -5.04 -10.93 7.47
N LEU A 301 -4.03 -10.55 8.24
CA LEU A 301 -2.66 -11.01 8.00
C LEU A 301 -2.51 -12.53 8.18
N VAL A 302 -3.22 -13.14 9.16
CA VAL A 302 -3.28 -14.60 9.33
C VAL A 302 -3.91 -15.26 8.10
N ALA A 303 -5.05 -14.76 7.61
CA ALA A 303 -5.72 -15.29 6.41
C ALA A 303 -4.81 -15.26 5.17
N VAL A 304 -4.06 -14.17 4.99
CA VAL A 304 -3.05 -14.03 3.92
C VAL A 304 -1.94 -15.08 4.06
N ARG A 305 -1.44 -15.31 5.28
CA ARG A 305 -0.36 -16.30 5.51
C ARG A 305 -0.83 -17.74 5.31
N LEU A 306 -2.11 -18.01 5.56
CA LEU A 306 -2.74 -19.32 5.34
C LEU A 306 -3.21 -19.51 3.89
N ASP A 307 -3.11 -18.49 3.04
CA ASP A 307 -3.66 -18.48 1.67
C ASP A 307 -5.17 -18.80 1.63
N ASP A 308 -5.89 -18.39 2.67
CA ASP A 308 -7.34 -18.63 2.81
C ASP A 308 -8.13 -17.57 2.03
N THR A 309 -8.40 -17.85 0.77
CA THR A 309 -9.15 -16.95 -0.13
C THR A 309 -10.57 -16.65 0.37
N GLY A 310 -11.25 -17.62 1.01
CA GLY A 310 -12.61 -17.47 1.50
C GLY A 310 -12.69 -16.43 2.62
N ARG A 311 -11.93 -16.65 3.69
CA ARG A 311 -11.89 -15.75 4.85
C ARG A 311 -11.21 -14.43 4.51
N SER A 312 -10.24 -14.41 3.59
CA SER A 312 -9.64 -13.17 3.09
C SER A 312 -10.69 -12.25 2.47
N ARG A 313 -11.68 -12.78 1.76
CA ARG A 313 -12.77 -11.99 1.19
C ARG A 313 -13.68 -11.42 2.27
N THR A 314 -14.10 -12.23 3.25
CA THR A 314 -14.91 -11.79 4.37
C THR A 314 -14.25 -10.66 5.15
N ILE A 315 -12.96 -10.84 5.51
CA ILE A 315 -12.20 -9.83 6.27
C ILE A 315 -11.97 -8.56 5.43
N LEU A 316 -11.70 -8.69 4.13
CA LEU A 316 -11.56 -7.54 3.23
C LEU A 316 -12.84 -6.68 3.19
N GLU A 317 -14.02 -7.31 3.17
CA GLU A 317 -15.29 -6.61 3.23
C GLU A 317 -15.48 -5.89 4.58
N MET A 318 -15.11 -6.53 5.68
CA MET A 318 -15.16 -5.93 7.02
C MET A 318 -14.23 -4.71 7.15
N LEU A 319 -13.03 -4.76 6.58
CA LEU A 319 -12.01 -3.72 6.68
C LEU A 319 -12.14 -2.61 5.61
N ALA A 320 -12.89 -2.82 4.53
CA ALA A 320 -12.91 -1.91 3.38
C ALA A 320 -13.29 -0.46 3.75
N GLY A 321 -14.22 -0.28 4.68
CA GLY A 321 -14.61 1.04 5.19
C GLY A 321 -13.55 1.74 6.03
N PHE A 322 -12.57 1.00 6.54
CA PHE A 322 -11.53 1.47 7.47
C PHE A 322 -10.12 1.50 6.84
N ALA A 323 -9.99 1.23 5.55
CA ALA A 323 -8.70 1.17 4.86
C ALA A 323 -7.87 2.47 4.95
N HIS A 324 -8.51 3.59 5.27
CA HIS A 324 -7.87 4.90 5.47
C HIS A 324 -7.31 5.10 6.88
N LEU A 325 -7.59 4.19 7.82
CA LEU A 325 -7.15 4.25 9.22
C LEU A 325 -5.88 3.41 9.43
N ASP A 326 -5.27 3.61 10.60
CA ASP A 326 -4.22 2.75 11.11
C ASP A 326 -4.78 1.79 12.18
N ALA A 327 -4.28 0.55 12.22
CA ALA A 327 -4.63 -0.46 13.20
C ALA A 327 -3.95 -0.14 14.54
N THR A 328 -4.53 0.80 15.29
CA THR A 328 -4.00 1.31 16.55
C THR A 328 -4.54 0.51 17.74
N HIS A 329 -3.66 0.06 18.62
CA HIS A 329 -4.01 -0.70 19.82
C HIS A 329 -4.26 0.21 21.02
N GLY A 330 -5.35 -0.02 21.72
CA GLY A 330 -5.66 0.66 22.95
C GLY A 330 -5.80 2.18 22.77
N SER A 331 -5.22 2.92 23.71
CA SER A 331 -5.21 4.39 23.69
C SER A 331 -4.05 4.98 22.89
N GLY A 332 -3.64 4.36 21.78
CA GLY A 332 -2.57 4.86 20.91
C GLY A 332 -1.16 4.47 21.33
N TYR A 333 -1.00 3.46 22.20
CA TYR A 333 0.33 3.06 22.71
C TYR A 333 1.12 2.17 21.76
N ALA A 334 0.46 1.57 20.77
CA ALA A 334 1.08 0.75 19.74
C ALA A 334 0.22 0.79 18.46
N SER A 335 0.85 0.64 17.29
CA SER A 335 0.14 0.55 16.01
C SER A 335 0.77 -0.50 15.12
N TYR A 336 -0.08 -1.30 14.48
CA TYR A 336 0.30 -2.27 13.43
C TYR A 336 0.30 -1.66 12.03
N GLY A 337 0.20 -0.33 11.94
CA GLY A 337 0.25 0.42 10.70
C GLY A 337 -1.07 0.51 9.95
N PRO A 338 -1.03 0.90 8.66
CA PRO A 338 -2.21 1.22 7.89
C PRO A 338 -3.01 -0.03 7.51
N VAL A 339 -4.30 -0.06 7.85
CA VAL A 339 -5.28 -1.10 7.47
C VAL A 339 -5.32 -1.28 5.95
N GLY A 340 -5.11 -0.20 5.18
CA GLY A 340 -5.04 -0.26 3.73
C GLY A 340 -3.98 -1.21 3.18
N ARG A 341 -2.87 -1.43 3.90
CA ARG A 341 -1.87 -2.45 3.53
C ARG A 341 -2.45 -3.86 3.64
N THR A 342 -3.13 -4.17 4.74
CA THR A 342 -3.79 -5.46 4.95
C THR A 342 -4.89 -5.69 3.92
N CYS A 343 -5.71 -4.66 3.62
CA CYS A 343 -6.69 -4.71 2.52
C CYS A 343 -6.03 -5.02 1.17
N GLY A 344 -4.88 -4.43 0.89
CA GLY A 344 -4.10 -4.72 -0.32
C GLY A 344 -3.63 -6.18 -0.39
N LEU A 345 -3.10 -6.73 0.71
CA LEU A 345 -2.69 -8.13 0.81
C LEU A 345 -3.86 -9.10 0.64
N LEU A 346 -4.99 -8.83 1.32
CA LEU A 346 -6.23 -9.62 1.20
C LEU A 346 -6.78 -9.62 -0.22
N ALA A 347 -6.83 -8.45 -0.88
CA ALA A 347 -7.25 -8.33 -2.27
C ALA A 347 -6.31 -9.09 -3.23
N ALA A 348 -5.01 -9.11 -2.96
CA ALA A 348 -4.05 -9.90 -3.72
C ALA A 348 -4.32 -11.41 -3.55
N THR A 349 -4.57 -11.88 -2.32
CA THR A 349 -4.90 -13.28 -2.02
C THR A 349 -6.22 -13.72 -2.68
N THR A 350 -7.19 -12.81 -2.83
CA THR A 350 -8.45 -13.09 -3.55
C THR A 350 -8.35 -12.96 -5.08
N GLY A 351 -7.16 -12.62 -5.62
CA GLY A 351 -6.91 -12.44 -7.05
C GLY A 351 -7.35 -11.08 -7.62
N GLU A 352 -7.73 -10.12 -6.77
CA GLU A 352 -8.19 -8.79 -7.14
C GLU A 352 -7.00 -7.81 -7.29
N SER A 353 -6.06 -8.10 -8.19
CA SER A 353 -4.77 -7.39 -8.30
C SER A 353 -4.91 -5.87 -8.50
N THR A 354 -5.88 -5.41 -9.28
CA THR A 354 -6.14 -3.96 -9.47
C THR A 354 -6.58 -3.29 -8.17
N ARG A 355 -7.46 -3.94 -7.41
CA ARG A 355 -7.92 -3.44 -6.10
C ARG A 355 -6.78 -3.45 -5.08
N ALA A 356 -5.97 -4.50 -5.08
CA ALA A 356 -4.78 -4.59 -4.24
C ALA A 356 -3.80 -3.45 -4.51
N ALA A 357 -3.48 -3.20 -5.79
CA ALA A 357 -2.60 -2.10 -6.20
C ALA A 357 -3.14 -0.72 -5.79
N ALA A 358 -4.47 -0.52 -5.89
CA ALA A 358 -5.11 0.73 -5.46
C ALA A 358 -5.01 0.95 -3.94
N HIS A 359 -5.22 -0.08 -3.11
CA HIS A 359 -5.03 0.01 -1.66
C HIS A 359 -3.59 0.36 -1.28
N PHE A 360 -2.60 -0.30 -1.88
CA PHE A 360 -1.19 0.02 -1.64
C PHE A 360 -0.83 1.45 -2.08
N ALA A 361 -1.33 1.90 -3.23
CA ALA A 361 -1.09 3.26 -3.71
C ALA A 361 -1.65 4.31 -2.73
N ALA A 362 -2.88 4.14 -2.26
CA ALA A 362 -3.51 5.04 -1.31
C ALA A 362 -2.72 5.16 0.00
N VAL A 363 -2.14 4.06 0.50
CA VAL A 363 -1.26 4.08 1.67
C VAL A 363 0.00 4.88 1.39
N LEU A 364 0.68 4.64 0.26
CA LEU A 364 1.93 5.30 -0.09
C LEU A 364 1.75 6.81 -0.35
N GLU A 365 0.57 7.24 -0.80
CA GLU A 365 0.24 8.65 -1.03
C GLU A 365 -0.14 9.40 0.25
N SER A 366 -0.72 8.70 1.25
CA SER A 366 -1.30 9.33 2.43
C SER A 366 -0.46 9.22 3.71
N ARG A 367 0.60 8.42 3.73
CA ARG A 367 1.41 8.17 4.93
C ARG A 367 2.83 8.69 4.80
N GLU A 368 3.38 9.16 5.92
CA GLU A 368 4.80 9.52 6.02
C GLU A 368 5.70 8.27 5.82
N PRO A 369 6.94 8.46 5.31
CA PRO A 369 7.91 7.37 5.20
C PRO A 369 8.20 6.71 6.56
N GLY A 370 8.22 5.38 6.57
CA GLY A 370 8.47 4.58 7.78
C GLY A 370 8.39 3.07 7.49
N PRO A 371 8.43 2.22 8.52
CA PRO A 371 8.42 0.77 8.36
C PRO A 371 7.25 0.26 7.51
N TRP A 372 6.06 0.77 7.77
CA TRP A 372 4.84 0.29 7.13
C TRP A 372 4.70 0.72 5.68
N THR A 373 5.13 1.94 5.33
CA THR A 373 5.18 2.40 3.93
C THR A 373 6.24 1.66 3.14
N SER A 374 7.38 1.33 3.74
CA SER A 374 8.42 0.53 3.10
C SER A 374 7.96 -0.91 2.85
N LEU A 375 7.24 -1.52 3.80
CA LEU A 375 6.59 -2.82 3.61
C LEU A 375 5.50 -2.76 2.53
N CYS A 376 4.67 -1.71 2.53
CA CYS A 376 3.64 -1.51 1.52
C CYS A 376 4.24 -1.35 0.11
N ARG A 377 5.36 -0.63 -0.03
CA ARG A 377 6.12 -0.51 -1.28
C ARG A 377 6.64 -1.87 -1.74
N LEU A 378 7.19 -2.68 -0.85
CA LEU A 378 7.63 -4.04 -1.15
C LEU A 378 6.46 -4.91 -1.65
N ASP A 379 5.34 -4.93 -0.92
CA ASP A 379 4.18 -5.75 -1.25
C ASP A 379 3.57 -5.35 -2.60
N ARG A 380 3.39 -4.04 -2.84
CA ARG A 380 2.91 -3.50 -4.13
C ARG A 380 3.82 -3.88 -5.28
N SER A 381 5.13 -3.67 -5.13
CA SER A 381 6.08 -3.94 -6.19
C SER A 381 6.17 -5.44 -6.53
N ARG A 382 6.03 -6.32 -5.54
CA ARG A 382 5.95 -7.78 -5.75
C ARG A 382 4.69 -8.17 -6.51
N LEU A 383 3.55 -7.62 -6.13
CA LEU A 383 2.27 -7.86 -6.81
C LEU A 383 2.34 -7.44 -8.28
N LEU A 384 2.76 -6.21 -8.54
CA LEU A 384 2.82 -5.66 -9.90
C LEU A 384 3.85 -6.41 -10.75
N ALA A 385 5.01 -6.75 -10.19
CA ALA A 385 6.01 -7.56 -10.88
C ALA A 385 5.47 -8.95 -11.26
N HIS A 386 4.66 -9.55 -10.40
CA HIS A 386 4.01 -10.83 -10.71
C HIS A 386 2.97 -10.71 -11.83
N CYS A 387 2.19 -9.64 -11.85
CA CYS A 387 1.14 -9.41 -12.85
C CYS A 387 1.69 -9.00 -14.22
N GLU A 388 2.76 -8.22 -14.25
CA GLU A 388 3.28 -7.59 -15.48
C GLU A 388 4.39 -8.41 -16.16
N GLY A 389 4.91 -9.46 -15.52
CA GLY A 389 5.95 -10.32 -16.12
C GLY A 389 7.17 -9.53 -16.58
N VAL A 390 7.43 -9.50 -17.88
CA VAL A 390 8.60 -8.79 -18.47
C VAL A 390 8.51 -7.27 -18.32
N GLY A 391 7.29 -6.70 -18.28
CA GLY A 391 7.05 -5.29 -17.99
C GLY A 391 7.40 -4.83 -16.58
N ALA A 392 7.80 -5.76 -15.70
CA ALA A 392 8.06 -5.52 -14.27
C ALA A 392 9.31 -4.68 -13.94
N ARG A 393 10.12 -4.27 -14.92
CA ARG A 393 11.37 -3.51 -14.68
C ARG A 393 11.22 -2.20 -13.89
N PRO A 394 10.18 -1.38 -14.09
CA PRO A 394 9.97 -0.19 -13.26
C PRO A 394 9.91 -0.55 -11.77
N HIS A 395 9.36 -1.72 -11.42
CA HIS A 395 9.25 -2.18 -10.03
C HIS A 395 10.60 -2.58 -9.42
N SER A 396 11.63 -2.87 -10.24
CA SER A 396 13.00 -3.10 -9.76
C SER A 396 13.59 -1.87 -9.06
N ALA A 397 13.28 -0.66 -9.50
CA ALA A 397 13.70 0.58 -8.86
C ALA A 397 12.97 0.78 -7.51
N GLU A 398 11.66 0.55 -7.47
CA GLU A 398 10.88 0.62 -6.22
C GLU A 398 11.34 -0.43 -5.20
N LEU A 399 11.63 -1.67 -5.64
CA LEU A 399 12.19 -2.72 -4.78
C LEU A 399 13.56 -2.34 -4.21
N ARG A 400 14.40 -1.64 -4.99
CA ARG A 400 15.69 -1.11 -4.51
C ARG A 400 15.48 -0.03 -3.45
N THR A 401 14.51 0.85 -3.65
CA THR A 401 14.14 1.87 -2.66
C THR A 401 13.67 1.22 -1.37
N ALA A 402 12.74 0.27 -1.45
CA ALA A 402 12.26 -0.49 -0.29
C ALA A 402 13.41 -1.22 0.44
N GLU A 403 14.32 -1.87 -0.29
CA GLU A 403 15.51 -2.52 0.28
C GLU A 403 16.36 -1.54 1.10
N GLY A 404 16.62 -0.35 0.54
CA GLY A 404 17.41 0.68 1.20
C GLY A 404 16.74 1.23 2.47
N GLU A 405 15.45 1.56 2.38
CA GLU A 405 14.63 2.05 3.49
C GLU A 405 14.59 1.03 4.63
N LEU A 406 14.20 -0.22 4.33
CA LEU A 406 14.11 -1.32 5.30
C LEU A 406 15.46 -1.58 6.00
N ARG A 407 16.57 -1.55 5.24
CA ARG A 407 17.91 -1.73 5.79
C ARG A 407 18.31 -0.60 6.72
N SER A 408 17.95 0.65 6.39
CA SER A 408 18.28 1.82 7.23
C SER A 408 17.57 1.78 8.58
N MET A 409 16.40 1.13 8.67
CA MET A 409 15.61 0.93 9.89
C MET A 409 15.97 -0.35 10.65
N GLY A 410 16.98 -1.13 10.20
CA GLY A 410 17.38 -2.38 10.82
C GLY A 410 16.44 -3.57 10.53
N MET A 411 15.55 -3.44 9.57
CA MET A 411 14.61 -4.49 9.13
C MET A 411 15.28 -5.44 8.10
N LEU A 412 16.39 -6.06 8.51
CA LEU A 412 17.32 -6.75 7.60
C LEU A 412 16.68 -7.92 6.85
N ALA A 413 15.82 -8.70 7.49
CA ALA A 413 15.15 -9.83 6.84
C ALA A 413 14.17 -9.37 5.74
N TRP A 414 13.44 -8.29 5.97
CA TRP A 414 12.58 -7.68 4.96
C TRP A 414 13.38 -7.03 3.80
N ALA A 415 14.51 -6.40 4.13
CA ALA A 415 15.42 -5.89 3.11
C ALA A 415 15.97 -7.00 2.21
N GLU A 416 16.26 -8.17 2.77
CA GLU A 416 16.67 -9.34 2.01
C GLU A 416 15.55 -9.89 1.13
N GLU A 417 14.29 -9.87 1.61
CA GLU A 417 13.14 -10.22 0.77
C GLU A 417 12.97 -9.25 -0.42
N ALA A 418 13.14 -7.94 -0.18
CA ALA A 418 13.10 -6.93 -1.25
C ALA A 418 14.22 -7.16 -2.28
N ARG A 419 15.42 -7.48 -1.81
CA ARG A 419 16.56 -7.82 -2.66
C ARG A 419 16.29 -9.07 -3.50
N SER A 420 15.73 -10.11 -2.89
CA SER A 420 15.40 -11.36 -3.56
C SER A 420 14.29 -11.18 -4.60
N ALA A 421 13.24 -10.41 -4.28
CA ALA A 421 12.18 -10.05 -5.21
C ALA A 421 12.74 -9.28 -6.41
N ARG A 422 13.64 -8.30 -6.17
CA ARG A 422 14.31 -7.55 -7.23
C ARG A 422 15.17 -8.45 -8.14
N ALA A 423 15.91 -9.39 -7.56
CA ALA A 423 16.71 -10.34 -8.32
C ALA A 423 15.83 -11.25 -9.22
N ALA A 424 14.66 -11.67 -8.72
CA ALA A 424 13.70 -12.45 -9.49
C ALA A 424 13.16 -11.65 -10.70
N VAL A 425 12.78 -10.38 -10.49
CA VAL A 425 12.33 -9.48 -11.57
C VAL A 425 13.41 -9.32 -12.64
N VAL A 426 14.66 -9.10 -12.22
CA VAL A 426 15.79 -8.96 -13.16
C VAL A 426 16.06 -10.28 -13.89
N SER A 427 15.93 -11.43 -13.22
CA SER A 427 16.13 -12.76 -13.83
C SER A 427 15.06 -13.09 -14.87
N VAL A 428 13.79 -12.81 -14.61
CA VAL A 428 12.69 -13.00 -15.56
C VAL A 428 12.91 -12.09 -16.79
N ALA A 429 13.26 -10.84 -16.55
CA ALA A 429 13.56 -9.90 -17.63
C ALA A 429 14.82 -10.27 -18.43
N ALA A 430 15.75 -11.04 -17.88
CA ALA A 430 16.94 -11.54 -18.56
C ALA A 430 16.67 -12.83 -19.36
N SER A 431 15.60 -13.56 -19.04
CA SER A 431 15.24 -14.80 -19.75
C SER A 431 14.34 -14.57 -20.97
N GLU A 432 13.69 -13.41 -21.07
CA GLU A 432 12.86 -13.06 -22.23
C GLU A 432 13.47 -11.87 -23.01
N PRO A 433 13.43 -11.93 -24.35
CA PRO A 433 13.99 -10.85 -25.17
C PRO A 433 13.16 -9.58 -25.01
N SER A 434 13.79 -8.51 -24.58
CA SER A 434 13.13 -7.22 -24.41
C SER A 434 14.02 -6.04 -24.78
N LEU A 435 13.38 -4.97 -25.23
CA LEU A 435 13.99 -3.69 -25.57
C LEU A 435 13.45 -2.62 -24.65
N VAL A 436 14.32 -1.88 -23.98
CA VAL A 436 13.94 -0.68 -23.24
C VAL A 436 14.38 0.53 -24.03
N VAL A 437 13.43 1.40 -24.34
CA VAL A 437 13.66 2.65 -25.08
C VAL A 437 13.54 3.82 -24.11
N ASP A 438 14.62 4.61 -23.99
CA ASP A 438 14.68 5.84 -23.20
C ASP A 438 15.19 6.97 -24.11
N GLY A 439 14.26 7.72 -24.68
CA GLY A 439 14.59 8.72 -25.70
C GLY A 439 15.28 8.11 -26.93
N GLU A 440 16.57 8.43 -27.16
CA GLU A 440 17.38 7.86 -28.23
C GLU A 440 18.24 6.66 -27.81
N GLN A 441 18.20 6.29 -26.52
CA GLN A 441 18.94 5.17 -25.96
C GLN A 441 18.09 3.90 -25.99
N VAL A 442 18.66 2.80 -26.41
CA VAL A 442 18.02 1.49 -26.51
C VAL A 442 18.86 0.45 -25.78
N SER A 443 18.27 -0.19 -24.80
CA SER A 443 18.88 -1.29 -24.04
C SER A 443 18.26 -2.62 -24.46
N PHE A 444 19.09 -3.53 -24.95
CA PHE A 444 18.73 -4.91 -25.28
C PHE A 444 18.92 -5.80 -24.08
N HIS A 445 17.97 -6.70 -23.82
CA HIS A 445 18.07 -7.69 -22.76
C HIS A 445 17.44 -9.01 -23.21
N GLY A 446 18.02 -10.13 -22.81
CA GLY A 446 17.48 -11.46 -23.12
C GLY A 446 18.50 -12.57 -23.03
N PRO A 447 18.11 -13.80 -23.44
CA PRO A 447 18.95 -15.00 -23.34
C PRO A 447 20.20 -14.96 -24.23
N LEU A 448 20.21 -14.06 -25.23
CA LEU A 448 21.36 -13.87 -26.13
C LEU A 448 22.38 -12.88 -25.56
N GLY A 449 22.08 -12.21 -24.45
CA GLY A 449 22.90 -11.22 -23.78
C GLY A 449 22.25 -9.84 -23.68
N SER A 450 23.02 -8.83 -23.25
CA SER A 450 22.57 -7.45 -23.11
C SER A 450 23.52 -6.50 -23.82
N ALA A 451 22.97 -5.40 -24.37
CA ALA A 451 23.75 -4.33 -25.00
C ALA A 451 22.98 -3.00 -24.88
N GLU A 452 23.73 -1.90 -24.83
CA GLU A 452 23.17 -0.54 -24.83
C GLU A 452 23.72 0.21 -26.06
N VAL A 453 22.81 0.77 -26.86
CA VAL A 453 23.14 1.52 -28.09
C VAL A 453 22.25 2.74 -28.21
N SER A 454 22.65 3.70 -29.04
CA SER A 454 21.87 4.93 -29.21
C SER A 454 21.88 5.41 -30.67
N GLY A 455 20.97 6.34 -30.96
CA GLY A 455 20.87 7.02 -32.24
C GLY A 455 20.01 6.31 -33.28
N VAL A 456 19.99 6.85 -34.49
CA VAL A 456 19.06 6.47 -35.58
C VAL A 456 19.06 4.96 -35.88
N GLY A 457 20.22 4.30 -35.85
CA GLY A 457 20.32 2.86 -36.12
C GLY A 457 19.63 2.02 -35.06
N ALA A 458 19.71 2.43 -33.79
CA ALA A 458 19.02 1.76 -32.65
C ALA A 458 17.51 1.91 -32.81
N MET A 459 17.01 3.09 -33.13
CA MET A 459 15.56 3.34 -33.30
C MET A 459 14.99 2.57 -34.50
N ILE A 460 15.76 2.42 -35.56
CA ILE A 460 15.37 1.57 -36.71
C ILE A 460 15.28 0.10 -36.26
N LEU A 461 16.25 -0.40 -35.49
CA LEU A 461 16.20 -1.76 -34.97
C LEU A 461 14.99 -1.98 -34.06
N VAL A 462 14.66 -1.06 -33.18
CA VAL A 462 13.44 -1.15 -32.35
C VAL A 462 12.20 -1.39 -33.21
N ARG A 463 12.06 -0.61 -34.31
CA ARG A 463 10.90 -0.73 -35.22
C ARG A 463 10.85 -2.07 -35.94
N LEU A 464 12.02 -2.59 -36.37
CA LEU A 464 12.09 -3.90 -37.02
C LEU A 464 11.79 -5.04 -36.06
N LEU A 465 12.35 -4.99 -34.86
CA LEU A 465 12.22 -6.01 -33.83
C LEU A 465 10.82 -6.05 -33.20
N HIS A 466 10.13 -4.91 -33.16
CA HIS A 466 8.74 -4.82 -32.70
C HIS A 466 7.73 -5.48 -33.66
N ALA A 467 8.09 -5.62 -34.92
CA ALA A 467 7.22 -6.21 -35.94
C ALA A 467 7.95 -7.34 -36.73
N PRO A 468 8.19 -8.50 -36.11
CA PRO A 468 8.89 -9.60 -36.74
C PRO A 468 8.18 -10.08 -38.02
N GLY A 469 8.95 -10.37 -39.07
CA GLY A 469 8.44 -10.80 -40.38
C GLY A 469 7.89 -9.70 -41.27
N ARG A 470 7.68 -8.49 -40.74
CA ARG A 470 7.21 -7.34 -41.54
C ARG A 470 8.36 -6.68 -42.30
N THR A 471 8.08 -6.29 -43.55
CA THR A 471 9.02 -5.61 -44.41
C THR A 471 8.73 -4.11 -44.46
N PHE A 472 9.73 -3.28 -44.22
CA PHE A 472 9.67 -1.82 -44.27
C PHE A 472 10.54 -1.27 -45.41
N ALA A 473 10.06 -0.28 -46.14
CA ALA A 473 10.89 0.40 -47.12
C ALA A 473 12.00 1.25 -46.46
N ALA A 474 13.21 1.25 -46.99
CA ALA A 474 14.32 2.02 -46.42
C ALA A 474 14.01 3.52 -46.28
N ALA A 475 13.25 4.10 -47.22
CA ALA A 475 12.82 5.49 -47.15
C ALA A 475 11.84 5.77 -46.00
N GLU A 476 11.04 4.80 -45.65
CA GLU A 476 10.10 4.86 -44.51
C GLU A 476 10.85 4.84 -43.16
N LEU A 477 11.94 4.08 -43.08
CA LEU A 477 12.76 3.96 -41.88
C LEU A 477 13.69 5.17 -41.67
N GLU A 478 13.99 5.95 -42.68
CA GLU A 478 14.85 7.13 -42.59
C GLU A 478 14.19 8.28 -41.80
N GLY A 479 12.85 8.35 -41.78
CA GLY A 479 12.06 9.37 -41.07
C GLY A 479 11.85 9.11 -39.60
N THR A 480 12.32 7.99 -39.03
CA THR A 480 12.08 7.61 -37.63
C THR A 480 13.06 8.33 -36.70
N GLY A 481 12.63 9.49 -36.15
CA GLY A 481 13.40 10.25 -35.17
C GLY A 481 13.06 9.94 -33.70
N ARG A 482 11.87 9.46 -33.43
CA ARG A 482 11.40 9.10 -32.06
C ARG A 482 10.47 7.89 -32.13
N TRP A 483 10.62 6.96 -31.19
CA TRP A 483 9.73 5.83 -31.06
C TRP A 483 8.42 6.32 -30.42
N ASP A 484 7.28 5.89 -30.95
CA ASP A 484 5.96 6.08 -30.37
C ASP A 484 5.21 4.75 -30.44
N ALA A 485 5.07 4.09 -29.28
CA ALA A 485 4.39 2.81 -29.14
C ALA A 485 2.89 2.89 -29.47
N ALA A 486 2.29 4.09 -29.40
CA ALA A 486 0.88 4.33 -29.67
C ALA A 486 0.60 4.69 -31.14
N ALA A 487 1.63 4.93 -31.96
CA ALA A 487 1.44 5.27 -33.35
C ALA A 487 0.88 4.07 -34.14
N PRO A 488 -0.28 4.21 -34.81
CA PRO A 488 -0.86 3.11 -35.57
C PRO A 488 0.10 2.70 -36.67
N ILE A 489 0.46 1.42 -36.72
CA ILE A 489 1.23 0.82 -37.79
C ILE A 489 0.33 0.83 -39.03
N GLN A 490 0.49 1.81 -39.91
CA GLN A 490 -0.26 1.89 -41.16
C GLN A 490 0.08 0.69 -42.03
N ASP A 491 -0.90 -0.18 -42.28
CA ASP A 491 -0.80 -1.21 -43.29
C ASP A 491 -0.78 -0.55 -44.69
N HIS A 492 0.39 -0.29 -45.16
CA HIS A 492 0.57 -0.05 -46.58
C HIS A 492 0.73 -1.41 -47.23
N ASP A 493 -0.34 -1.87 -47.84
CA ASP A 493 -0.34 -3.02 -48.75
C ASP A 493 0.74 -2.76 -49.83
N SER A 494 1.93 -3.28 -49.54
CA SER A 494 3.06 -3.16 -50.48
C SER A 494 2.86 -4.16 -51.60
N THR A 495 1.95 -3.85 -52.52
CA THR A 495 2.07 -4.38 -53.86
C THR A 495 3.46 -3.96 -54.37
N VAL A 496 4.34 -4.94 -54.45
CA VAL A 496 5.66 -4.81 -55.09
C VAL A 496 5.42 -4.45 -56.56
N GLU A 497 5.26 -3.15 -56.84
CA GLU A 497 5.31 -2.67 -58.21
C GLU A 497 6.74 -2.87 -58.70
N SER A 498 6.95 -3.92 -59.49
CA SER A 498 8.19 -4.20 -60.16
C SER A 498 8.56 -2.98 -60.99
N THR A 499 9.63 -2.31 -60.63
CA THR A 499 10.21 -1.24 -61.46
C THR A 499 10.67 -1.86 -62.76
N LEU A 500 9.98 -1.56 -63.86
CA LEU A 500 10.38 -1.93 -65.21
C LEU A 500 11.80 -1.41 -65.48
N ASP A 501 12.72 -2.30 -65.81
CA ASP A 501 14.05 -1.92 -66.29
C ASP A 501 13.97 -1.23 -67.61
N GLU A 502 15.07 -0.60 -68.09
CA GLU A 502 15.12 0.14 -69.35
C GLU A 502 14.82 -0.75 -70.56
N THR A 503 15.15 -2.03 -70.49
CA THR A 503 14.87 -3.03 -71.50
C THR A 503 13.41 -3.38 -71.58
N ALA A 504 12.80 -3.65 -70.45
CA ALA A 504 11.37 -3.91 -70.36
C ALA A 504 10.54 -2.68 -70.75
N ARG A 505 10.97 -1.45 -70.41
CA ARG A 505 10.32 -0.21 -70.86
C ARG A 505 10.35 -0.05 -72.37
N ARG A 506 11.46 -0.38 -73.01
CA ARG A 506 11.57 -0.33 -74.43
C ARG A 506 10.67 -1.34 -75.11
N GLN A 507 10.60 -2.54 -74.58
CA GLN A 507 9.70 -3.59 -75.07
C GLN A 507 8.22 -3.20 -74.89
N TYR A 508 7.85 -2.61 -73.76
CA TYR A 508 6.46 -2.18 -73.46
C TYR A 508 6.04 -1.01 -74.37
N ARG A 509 6.94 -0.06 -74.69
CA ARG A 509 6.66 1.01 -75.62
C ARG A 509 6.49 0.47 -77.07
N GLU A 510 7.32 -0.46 -77.46
CA GLU A 510 7.24 -1.06 -78.80
C GLU A 510 5.96 -1.88 -78.94
N ARG A 511 5.60 -2.66 -77.91
CA ARG A 511 4.35 -3.44 -77.88
C ARG A 511 3.11 -2.53 -77.86
N LEU A 512 3.11 -1.47 -77.10
CA LEU A 512 2.05 -0.47 -77.11
C LEU A 512 1.88 0.20 -78.47
N ARG A 513 2.99 0.55 -79.14
CA ARG A 513 2.99 1.12 -80.52
C ARG A 513 2.34 0.17 -81.50
N VAL A 514 2.69 -1.11 -81.48
CA VAL A 514 2.09 -2.14 -82.38
C VAL A 514 0.56 -2.28 -82.10
N LEU A 515 0.13 -2.22 -80.88
CA LEU A 515 -1.30 -2.29 -80.55
C LEU A 515 -2.08 -1.01 -80.93
N GLU A 516 -1.42 0.15 -80.88
CA GLU A 516 -2.00 1.43 -81.30
C GLU A 516 -2.06 1.56 -82.86
N GLU A 517 -1.07 1.02 -83.60
CA GLU A 517 -1.05 0.99 -85.07
C GLU A 517 -2.06 -0.02 -85.68
N ALA A 518 -2.49 -1.05 -84.87
CA ALA A 518 -3.48 -2.04 -85.32
C ALA A 518 -4.91 -1.47 -85.49
N GLY A 519 -5.18 -0.23 -85.06
CA GLY A 519 -6.46 0.49 -85.29
C GLY A 519 -7.68 -0.32 -84.76
N GLY A 520 -8.87 -0.07 -85.16
CA GLY A 520 -10.09 -0.66 -84.67
C GLY A 520 -10.30 -2.19 -84.82
N ALA A 521 -9.23 -2.98 -85.07
CA ALA A 521 -9.27 -4.45 -85.21
C ALA A 521 -8.63 -5.21 -84.03
N ILE A 522 -8.57 -4.62 -82.85
CA ILE A 522 -8.02 -5.28 -81.63
C ILE A 522 -9.05 -6.07 -80.87
N THR A 523 -8.65 -7.23 -80.38
CA THR A 523 -9.52 -8.11 -79.55
C THR A 523 -9.72 -7.53 -78.13
N PRO A 524 -10.75 -7.95 -77.38
CA PRO A 524 -10.96 -7.52 -75.99
C PRO A 524 -9.73 -7.70 -75.10
N ASP A 525 -9.01 -8.82 -75.22
CA ASP A 525 -7.75 -9.10 -74.48
C ASP A 525 -6.62 -8.11 -74.85
N GLN A 526 -6.57 -7.69 -76.11
CA GLN A 526 -5.60 -6.70 -76.59
C GLN A 526 -5.94 -5.28 -76.09
N VAL A 527 -7.19 -4.94 -75.87
CA VAL A 527 -7.62 -3.71 -75.24
C VAL A 527 -7.17 -3.68 -73.78
N GLU A 528 -7.30 -4.81 -73.08
CA GLU A 528 -6.89 -4.96 -71.71
C GLU A 528 -5.35 -4.90 -71.57
N GLU A 529 -4.61 -5.54 -72.48
CA GLU A 529 -3.17 -5.45 -72.60
C GLU A 529 -2.70 -4.01 -72.90
N GLN A 530 -3.37 -3.29 -73.77
CA GLN A 530 -3.08 -1.88 -74.09
C GLN A 530 -3.28 -0.99 -72.84
N ALA A 531 -4.37 -1.20 -72.07
CA ALA A 531 -4.64 -0.48 -70.84
C ALA A 531 -3.60 -0.79 -69.74
N PHE A 532 -3.13 -2.02 -69.62
CA PHE A 532 -2.06 -2.45 -68.76
C PHE A 532 -0.74 -1.77 -69.11
N LEU A 533 -0.31 -1.83 -70.36
CA LEU A 533 0.94 -1.24 -70.84
C LEU A 533 0.97 0.30 -70.65
N ARG A 534 -0.18 0.98 -70.88
CA ARG A 534 -0.30 2.42 -70.63
C ARG A 534 -0.17 2.75 -69.13
N ARG A 535 -0.79 1.98 -68.24
CA ARG A 535 -0.66 2.15 -66.80
C ARG A 535 0.78 1.90 -66.35
N ALA A 536 1.41 0.83 -66.79
CA ALA A 536 2.79 0.49 -66.45
C ALA A 536 3.79 1.54 -66.90
N LEU A 537 3.60 2.14 -68.09
CA LEU A 537 4.45 3.20 -68.61
C LEU A 537 4.14 4.59 -67.99
N ALA A 538 2.91 4.88 -67.60
CA ALA A 538 2.51 6.13 -66.93
C ALA A 538 3.04 6.21 -65.50
N GLY A 539 3.00 5.14 -64.72
CA GLY A 539 3.58 5.05 -63.39
C GLY A 539 5.10 5.32 -63.34
N SER A 540 5.76 5.09 -64.46
CA SER A 540 7.19 5.30 -64.64
C SER A 540 7.66 6.76 -64.85
N ARG A 541 6.78 7.69 -65.23
CA ARG A 541 7.21 9.08 -65.59
C ARG A 541 7.46 10.00 -64.39
N HIS A 542 6.98 9.64 -63.21
CA HIS A 542 7.11 10.52 -62.04
C HIS A 542 8.34 10.25 -61.16
N ARG A 543 9.20 9.26 -61.48
CA ARG A 543 10.25 8.75 -60.59
C ARG A 543 11.70 8.86 -61.04
N VAL A 544 12.04 9.58 -62.10
CA VAL A 544 13.46 9.75 -62.46
C VAL A 544 14.20 10.66 -61.48
N ALA A 545 13.48 11.59 -60.79
CA ALA A 545 14.07 12.41 -59.72
C ALA A 545 14.16 11.68 -58.36
N GLY A 546 13.32 10.67 -58.10
CA GLY A 546 13.26 9.94 -56.82
C GLY A 546 14.25 8.77 -56.67
N SER A 547 14.80 8.23 -57.77
CA SER A 547 15.66 7.03 -57.69
C SER A 547 17.00 7.27 -56.98
N ALA A 548 17.59 8.46 -57.16
CA ALA A 548 18.83 8.84 -56.49
C ALA A 548 18.63 9.15 -55.01
N GLU A 549 17.42 9.57 -54.61
CA GLU A 549 17.06 9.84 -53.23
C GLU A 549 16.74 8.54 -52.49
N LEU A 550 15.96 7.65 -53.10
CA LEU A 550 15.72 6.30 -52.61
C LEU A 550 16.99 5.47 -52.44
N GLU A 551 17.96 5.61 -53.38
CA GLU A 551 19.24 4.92 -53.26
C GLU A 551 20.11 5.53 -52.15
N ARG A 552 20.05 6.84 -51.92
CA ARG A 552 20.70 7.50 -50.79
C ARG A 552 20.10 7.07 -49.46
N SER A 553 18.76 6.98 -49.36
CA SER A 553 18.04 6.47 -48.18
C SER A 553 18.44 5.02 -47.88
N ARG A 554 18.44 4.15 -48.89
CA ARG A 554 18.88 2.76 -48.77
C ARG A 554 20.28 2.64 -48.17
N VAL A 555 21.22 3.42 -48.70
CA VAL A 555 22.63 3.39 -48.26
C VAL A 555 22.75 3.89 -46.81
N ARG A 556 22.04 4.98 -46.43
CA ARG A 556 22.07 5.55 -45.09
C ARG A 556 21.47 4.59 -44.07
N VAL A 557 20.28 4.05 -44.33
CA VAL A 557 19.58 3.11 -43.43
C VAL A 557 20.38 1.82 -43.26
N THR A 558 20.85 1.22 -44.36
CA THR A 558 21.70 0.01 -44.30
C THR A 558 22.96 0.25 -43.46
N LYS A 559 23.63 1.39 -43.64
CA LYS A 559 24.82 1.74 -42.87
C LYS A 559 24.52 1.97 -41.40
N ALA A 560 23.40 2.63 -41.06
CA ALA A 560 22.97 2.86 -39.69
C ALA A 560 22.66 1.55 -38.97
N ILE A 561 21.88 0.65 -39.58
CA ILE A 561 21.55 -0.68 -39.02
C ILE A 561 22.83 -1.48 -38.78
N ARG A 562 23.69 -1.63 -39.79
CA ARG A 562 24.92 -2.43 -39.68
C ARG A 562 25.89 -1.90 -38.65
N ARG A 563 26.02 -0.56 -38.53
CA ARG A 563 26.83 0.06 -37.46
C ARG A 563 26.28 -0.28 -36.10
N CYS A 564 24.96 -0.15 -35.91
CA CYS A 564 24.30 -0.47 -34.63
C CYS A 564 24.46 -1.96 -34.29
N ILE A 565 24.25 -2.89 -35.22
CA ILE A 565 24.47 -4.33 -35.01
C ILE A 565 25.94 -4.61 -34.62
N THR A 566 26.90 -3.94 -35.23
CA THR A 566 28.33 -4.09 -34.87
C THR A 566 28.57 -3.61 -33.43
N GLU A 567 27.97 -2.49 -33.03
CA GLU A 567 28.08 -1.92 -31.68
C GLU A 567 27.45 -2.85 -30.64
N VAL A 568 26.28 -3.44 -30.93
CA VAL A 568 25.66 -4.50 -30.12
C VAL A 568 26.57 -5.72 -30.02
N GLY A 569 27.17 -6.16 -31.15
CA GLY A 569 28.07 -7.31 -31.22
C GLY A 569 29.36 -7.15 -30.41
N ASN A 570 29.87 -5.91 -30.30
CA ASN A 570 31.03 -5.60 -29.46
C ASN A 570 30.73 -5.77 -27.94
N GLN A 571 29.50 -5.56 -27.53
CA GLN A 571 29.03 -5.70 -26.13
C GLN A 571 28.52 -7.12 -25.85
N SER A 572 27.80 -7.71 -26.80
CA SER A 572 27.19 -9.03 -26.70
C SER A 572 27.35 -9.78 -28.05
N PRO A 573 28.40 -10.62 -28.21
CA PRO A 573 28.70 -11.31 -29.45
C PRO A 573 27.53 -12.17 -29.97
N ARG A 574 26.89 -12.96 -29.12
CA ARG A 574 25.75 -13.83 -29.48
C ARG A 574 24.54 -13.03 -29.97
N LEU A 575 24.25 -11.89 -29.35
CA LEU A 575 23.16 -11.00 -29.73
C LEU A 575 23.49 -10.31 -31.08
N GLY A 576 24.72 -9.85 -31.24
CA GLY A 576 25.18 -9.26 -32.49
C GLY A 576 25.13 -10.22 -33.67
N GLU A 577 25.52 -11.48 -33.48
CA GLU A 577 25.43 -12.55 -34.46
C GLU A 577 23.97 -12.82 -34.86
N HIS A 578 23.08 -13.01 -33.86
CA HIS A 578 21.65 -13.18 -34.11
C HIS A 578 21.03 -12.04 -34.91
N LEU A 579 21.32 -10.77 -34.55
CA LEU A 579 20.80 -9.61 -35.27
C LEU A 579 21.38 -9.53 -36.70
N ALA A 580 22.65 -9.91 -36.88
CA ALA A 580 23.28 -9.90 -38.20
C ALA A 580 22.66 -10.95 -39.14
N GLU A 581 22.27 -12.12 -38.62
CA GLU A 581 21.63 -13.20 -39.37
C GLU A 581 20.14 -12.91 -39.64
N SER A 582 19.44 -12.32 -38.64
CA SER A 582 17.98 -12.17 -38.67
C SER A 582 17.51 -10.85 -39.30
N VAL A 583 18.38 -9.80 -39.40
CA VAL A 583 18.03 -8.50 -39.98
C VAL A 583 18.48 -8.40 -41.43
N SER A 584 17.54 -8.41 -42.34
CA SER A 584 17.80 -8.13 -43.76
C SER A 584 17.83 -6.63 -44.01
N THR A 585 18.76 -6.18 -44.85
CA THR A 585 18.91 -4.77 -45.23
C THR A 585 19.01 -4.61 -46.75
N GLY A 586 18.40 -3.55 -47.28
CA GLY A 586 18.39 -3.32 -48.73
C GLY A 586 17.44 -2.18 -49.10
N ARG A 587 16.73 -2.31 -50.23
CA ARG A 587 15.61 -1.41 -50.54
C ARG A 587 14.48 -1.54 -49.57
N SER A 588 14.32 -2.73 -49.01
CA SER A 588 13.47 -3.06 -47.87
C SER A 588 14.32 -3.70 -46.79
N CYS A 589 13.88 -3.51 -45.52
CA CYS A 589 14.50 -4.06 -44.33
C CYS A 589 13.44 -4.84 -43.54
N ALA A 590 13.85 -5.97 -42.97
CA ALA A 590 12.97 -6.80 -42.14
C ALA A 590 13.78 -7.51 -41.05
N TYR A 591 13.16 -7.82 -39.93
CA TYR A 591 13.66 -8.74 -38.92
C TYR A 591 12.92 -10.06 -39.07
N THR A 592 13.61 -11.13 -39.36
CA THR A 592 13.04 -12.45 -39.63
C THR A 592 13.88 -13.51 -38.91
N PRO A 593 13.67 -13.71 -37.61
CA PRO A 593 14.43 -14.69 -36.84
C PRO A 593 14.02 -16.12 -37.21
N ALA A 594 15.00 -17.00 -37.41
CA ALA A 594 14.76 -18.39 -37.74
C ALA A 594 14.11 -19.20 -36.62
N ASP A 595 14.33 -18.77 -35.37
CA ASP A 595 13.81 -19.37 -34.14
C ASP A 595 12.48 -18.77 -33.67
N GLY A 596 11.92 -17.80 -34.42
CA GLY A 596 10.67 -17.12 -34.07
C GLY A 596 10.79 -16.14 -32.88
N LEU A 597 12.01 -15.74 -32.51
CA LEU A 597 12.27 -14.85 -31.38
C LEU A 597 11.55 -13.51 -31.54
N GLY A 598 10.60 -13.23 -30.65
CA GLY A 598 9.94 -11.92 -30.55
C GLY A 598 10.61 -11.05 -29.50
N TRP A 599 10.48 -9.72 -29.62
CA TRP A 599 11.01 -8.75 -28.66
C TRP A 599 9.88 -7.94 -28.07
N ASP A 600 9.81 -7.90 -26.77
CA ASP A 600 8.93 -6.97 -26.07
C ASP A 600 9.57 -5.58 -26.00
N VAL A 601 8.82 -4.53 -26.39
CA VAL A 601 9.33 -3.15 -26.44
C VAL A 601 8.67 -2.33 -25.35
N VAL A 602 9.47 -1.85 -24.39
CA VAL A 602 9.06 -1.00 -23.27
C VAL A 602 9.60 0.41 -23.48
N ASP A 603 8.72 1.38 -23.66
CA ASP A 603 9.05 2.81 -23.72
C ASP A 603 8.98 3.40 -22.31
N VAL A 604 10.07 4.04 -21.85
CA VAL A 604 10.19 4.63 -20.49
C VAL A 604 10.48 6.13 -20.53
N GLY A 605 10.50 6.73 -21.73
CA GLY A 605 10.84 8.14 -21.98
C GLY A 605 9.68 9.09 -22.24
#